data_a99f4ff857d723efcb68ea4458dc3f36
#
_entry.id   a99f4ff857d723efcb68ea4458dc3f36
#
_cell.length_a   1.000
_cell.length_b   1.000
_cell.length_c   1.000
_cell.angle_alpha   90.00
_cell.angle_beta   90.00
_cell.angle_gamma   90.00
#
_symmetry.space_group_name_H-M   'P 1'
#
loop_
_entity.id
_entity.type
_entity.pdbx_description
1 polymer ?
#
loop_
_entity_poly.entity_id
_entity_poly.type
_entity_poly.pdbx_seq_one_letter_code
_entity_poly.pdbx_strand_id
1 'polypeptide(L)'
;MATPNLYWPVYKNLEKEFLKLADYIHISDDQTSIYSMHIADLIVRCSVEIEALSKELYSSLGGNMTPTDTNGDVRDLYFDTDCLDLLEQKWHISKKEITVSAINLYLTEEKHRLLLPRHKANKRGTSGSKWKQAYQAVKHDRRNSLKKATIENLLHAMGALYILNLYYKDERTDIGRVYLSDHNFDNRAGSEIFSAHCCHATCIAMAYHMDDSCISPPLGDELERSIYIIKYDDKSFREMHKNFCLDFQITEQRFNNSPEIAKFLSEHPEYKDKSINEICLAAGGDSLLMRIVCMQHSMGERSTRMEALLNKHSGIYPELLPPTTQGS
;
A
#
# COMPACT_ATOMS: atom_id res chain seq x y z
N MET A 1 -18.08 -16.69 16.28
CA MET A 1 -18.61 -16.64 14.90
C MET A 1 -18.09 -15.37 14.27
N ALA A 2 -17.53 -15.42 13.05
CA ALA A 2 -17.11 -14.22 12.35
C ALA A 2 -18.34 -13.37 12.00
N THR A 3 -18.30 -12.08 12.28
CA THR A 3 -19.39 -11.16 11.91
C THR A 3 -19.51 -11.13 10.38
N PRO A 4 -20.71 -11.31 9.81
CA PRO A 4 -20.86 -11.30 8.36
C PRO A 4 -20.46 -9.93 7.80
N ASN A 5 -19.66 -9.92 6.74
CA ASN A 5 -19.33 -8.67 6.05
C ASN A 5 -20.56 -8.19 5.27
N LEU A 6 -21.20 -7.14 5.78
CA LEU A 6 -22.40 -6.54 5.17
C LEU A 6 -22.06 -5.51 4.08
N TYR A 7 -20.88 -4.93 4.11
CA TYR A 7 -20.48 -3.81 3.24
C TYR A 7 -20.02 -4.24 1.86
N TRP A 8 -19.31 -5.38 1.76
CA TRP A 8 -18.85 -5.88 0.47
C TRP A 8 -19.99 -6.21 -0.50
N PRO A 9 -21.07 -6.90 -0.11
CA PRO A 9 -22.22 -7.11 -1.00
C PRO A 9 -22.87 -5.82 -1.47
N VAL A 10 -22.92 -4.76 -0.62
CA VAL A 10 -23.44 -3.46 -1.01
C VAL A 10 -22.52 -2.79 -2.05
N TYR A 11 -21.20 -2.82 -1.82
CA TYR A 11 -20.23 -2.36 -2.80
C TYR A 11 -20.40 -3.08 -4.16
N LYS A 12 -20.53 -4.40 -4.16
CA LYS A 12 -20.73 -5.19 -5.39
C LYS A 12 -22.03 -4.83 -6.11
N ASN A 13 -23.09 -4.50 -5.38
CA ASN A 13 -24.34 -4.02 -5.99
C ASN A 13 -24.16 -2.63 -6.63
N LEU A 14 -23.45 -1.70 -5.97
CA LEU A 14 -23.12 -0.39 -6.54
C LEU A 14 -22.23 -0.53 -7.77
N GLU A 15 -21.26 -1.43 -7.74
CA GLU A 15 -20.38 -1.74 -8.87
C GLU A 15 -21.18 -2.21 -10.08
N LYS A 16 -22.14 -3.14 -9.90
CA LYS A 16 -23.02 -3.60 -10.96
C LYS A 16 -23.88 -2.47 -11.53
N GLU A 17 -24.41 -1.59 -10.68
CA GLU A 17 -25.19 -0.43 -11.13
C GLU A 17 -24.35 0.55 -11.96
N PHE A 18 -23.09 0.77 -11.57
CA PHE A 18 -22.16 1.59 -12.33
C PHE A 18 -21.81 0.93 -13.68
N LEU A 19 -21.50 -0.36 -13.69
CA LEU A 19 -21.16 -1.06 -14.93
C LEU A 19 -22.30 -1.05 -15.95
N LYS A 20 -23.57 -1.07 -15.51
CA LYS A 20 -24.72 -0.88 -16.38
C LYS A 20 -24.73 0.49 -17.08
N LEU A 21 -24.12 1.52 -16.51
CA LEU A 21 -23.99 2.81 -17.21
C LEU A 21 -23.11 2.69 -18.46
N ALA A 22 -22.08 1.81 -18.42
CA ALA A 22 -21.22 1.58 -19.58
C ALA A 22 -21.95 0.90 -20.76
N ASP A 23 -23.13 0.29 -20.53
CA ASP A 23 -23.99 -0.24 -21.60
C ASP A 23 -24.69 0.89 -22.39
N TYR A 24 -24.84 2.07 -21.78
CA TYR A 24 -25.55 3.21 -22.35
C TYR A 24 -24.65 4.39 -22.69
N ILE A 25 -23.51 4.50 -22.04
CA ILE A 25 -22.56 5.60 -22.16
C ILE A 25 -21.19 5.01 -22.46
N HIS A 26 -20.56 5.43 -23.55
CA HIS A 26 -19.16 5.14 -23.80
C HIS A 26 -18.29 5.94 -22.83
N ILE A 27 -17.83 5.28 -21.74
CA ILE A 27 -17.05 5.93 -20.69
C ILE A 27 -15.59 5.99 -21.14
N SER A 28 -15.17 7.17 -21.62
CA SER A 28 -13.82 7.52 -22.06
C SER A 28 -13.33 8.79 -21.35
N ASP A 29 -12.11 9.19 -21.60
CA ASP A 29 -11.48 10.33 -20.92
C ASP A 29 -12.26 11.64 -21.08
N ASP A 30 -12.85 11.90 -22.24
CA ASP A 30 -13.66 13.08 -22.55
C ASP A 30 -15.10 12.98 -22.01
N GLN A 31 -15.54 11.81 -21.57
CA GLN A 31 -16.88 11.58 -21.02
C GLN A 31 -16.93 11.58 -19.48
N THR A 32 -15.81 11.74 -18.81
CA THR A 32 -15.75 11.73 -17.33
C THR A 32 -16.56 12.85 -16.67
N SER A 33 -16.86 13.94 -17.40
CA SER A 33 -17.68 15.06 -16.95
C SER A 33 -19.20 14.86 -17.10
N ILE A 34 -19.65 13.77 -17.73
CA ILE A 34 -21.08 13.46 -17.85
C ILE A 34 -21.69 13.32 -16.46
N TYR A 35 -22.89 13.88 -16.31
CA TYR A 35 -23.66 13.84 -15.07
C TYR A 35 -25.11 13.44 -15.32
N SER A 36 -25.75 12.84 -14.31
CA SER A 36 -27.17 12.48 -14.36
C SER A 36 -27.75 12.34 -12.94
N MET A 37 -29.08 12.25 -12.87
CA MET A 37 -29.77 11.94 -11.62
C MET A 37 -29.33 10.56 -11.07
N HIS A 38 -29.17 9.58 -11.93
CA HIS A 38 -28.73 8.24 -11.52
C HIS A 38 -27.31 8.24 -10.94
N ILE A 39 -26.38 8.98 -11.59
CA ILE A 39 -25.01 9.16 -11.05
C ILE A 39 -25.07 9.86 -9.69
N ALA A 40 -25.91 10.87 -9.52
CA ALA A 40 -26.09 11.57 -8.26
C ALA A 40 -26.58 10.61 -7.14
N ASP A 41 -27.51 9.74 -7.44
CA ASP A 41 -28.05 8.77 -6.48
C ASP A 41 -26.99 7.72 -6.10
N LEU A 42 -26.16 7.26 -7.04
CA LEU A 42 -25.05 6.36 -6.76
C LEU A 42 -23.99 7.03 -5.87
N ILE A 43 -23.64 8.30 -6.12
CA ILE A 43 -22.71 9.05 -5.24
C ILE A 43 -23.27 9.16 -3.82
N VAL A 44 -24.57 9.44 -3.66
CA VAL A 44 -25.23 9.52 -2.34
C VAL A 44 -25.14 8.17 -1.63
N ARG A 45 -25.49 7.08 -2.30
CA ARG A 45 -25.42 5.72 -1.74
C ARG A 45 -23.98 5.35 -1.34
N CYS A 46 -22.99 5.59 -2.20
CA CYS A 46 -21.58 5.38 -1.86
C CYS A 46 -21.18 6.17 -0.61
N SER A 47 -21.61 7.42 -0.49
CA SER A 47 -21.24 8.29 0.62
C SER A 47 -21.81 7.79 1.96
N VAL A 48 -23.05 7.29 1.97
CA VAL A 48 -23.68 6.69 3.16
C VAL A 48 -22.89 5.45 3.61
N GLU A 49 -22.52 4.58 2.67
CA GLU A 49 -21.74 3.37 2.98
C GLU A 49 -20.31 3.73 3.47
N ILE A 50 -19.67 4.74 2.86
CA ILE A 50 -18.37 5.23 3.32
C ILE A 50 -18.44 5.73 4.76
N GLU A 51 -19.50 6.49 5.10
CA GLU A 51 -19.69 6.97 6.47
C GLU A 51 -19.86 5.82 7.46
N ALA A 52 -20.76 4.87 7.16
CA ALA A 52 -21.02 3.71 8.01
C ALA A 52 -19.74 2.87 8.21
N LEU A 53 -19.06 2.53 7.12
CA LEU A 53 -17.85 1.70 7.15
C LEU A 53 -16.67 2.40 7.84
N SER A 54 -16.55 3.72 7.69
CA SER A 54 -15.54 4.50 8.41
C SER A 54 -15.73 4.47 9.93
N LYS A 55 -16.98 4.48 10.40
CA LYS A 55 -17.31 4.36 11.85
C LYS A 55 -16.97 2.96 12.38
N GLU A 56 -17.25 1.91 11.61
CA GLU A 56 -16.89 0.54 11.98
C GLU A 56 -15.38 0.37 12.09
N LEU A 57 -14.63 0.84 11.08
CA LEU A 57 -13.16 0.79 11.10
C LEU A 57 -12.58 1.63 12.25
N TYR A 58 -13.14 2.81 12.52
CA TYR A 58 -12.75 3.65 13.65
C TYR A 58 -12.93 2.92 14.99
N SER A 59 -14.10 2.30 15.19
CA SER A 59 -14.38 1.50 16.37
C SER A 59 -13.41 0.32 16.52
N SER A 60 -13.13 -0.39 15.42
CA SER A 60 -12.20 -1.53 15.43
C SER A 60 -10.76 -1.14 15.76
N LEU A 61 -10.37 0.10 15.48
CA LEU A 61 -9.06 0.67 15.82
C LEU A 61 -8.98 1.26 17.25
N GLY A 62 -10.04 1.11 18.05
CA GLY A 62 -10.12 1.64 19.40
C GLY A 62 -10.45 3.13 19.45
N GLY A 63 -11.08 3.67 18.42
CA GLY A 63 -11.56 5.05 18.40
C GLY A 63 -12.62 5.32 19.46
N ASN A 64 -12.65 6.56 19.99
CA ASN A 64 -13.62 6.97 21.00
C ASN A 64 -15.01 7.20 20.37
N MET A 65 -15.94 6.27 20.59
CA MET A 65 -17.31 6.34 20.05
C MET A 65 -18.20 7.40 20.73
N THR A 66 -17.75 7.98 21.84
CA THR A 66 -18.44 9.04 22.59
C THR A 66 -17.52 10.23 22.79
N PRO A 67 -17.14 10.94 21.68
CA PRO A 67 -16.26 12.10 21.80
C PRO A 67 -16.92 13.22 22.59
N THR A 68 -16.09 14.04 23.25
CA THR A 68 -16.56 15.24 23.98
C THR A 68 -16.16 16.50 23.21
N ASP A 69 -16.90 17.56 23.41
CA ASP A 69 -16.57 18.90 22.93
C ASP A 69 -15.56 19.62 23.86
N THR A 70 -15.27 20.87 23.55
CA THR A 70 -14.34 21.70 24.34
C THR A 70 -14.83 21.97 25.75
N ASN A 71 -16.13 21.82 26.02
CA ASN A 71 -16.74 22.01 27.32
C ASN A 71 -16.82 20.72 28.14
N GLY A 72 -16.47 19.59 27.54
CA GLY A 72 -16.57 18.27 28.15
C GLY A 72 -17.92 17.57 27.92
N ASP A 73 -18.82 18.15 27.16
CA ASP A 73 -20.11 17.56 26.84
C ASP A 73 -19.98 16.54 25.69
N VAL A 74 -20.73 15.43 25.80
CA VAL A 74 -20.74 14.40 24.73
C VAL A 74 -21.35 14.99 23.46
N ARG A 75 -20.63 14.82 22.34
CA ARG A 75 -21.08 15.26 21.01
C ARG A 75 -21.20 14.06 20.04
N ASP A 76 -21.84 14.31 18.92
CA ASP A 76 -21.90 13.34 17.82
C ASP A 76 -20.50 13.03 17.26
N LEU A 77 -20.32 11.76 16.86
CA LEU A 77 -19.13 11.31 16.16
C LEU A 77 -19.17 11.80 14.72
N TYR A 78 -18.20 12.63 14.34
CA TYR A 78 -18.06 13.11 12.98
C TYR A 78 -17.13 12.19 12.17
N PHE A 79 -17.67 11.53 11.15
CA PHE A 79 -16.87 10.60 10.36
C PHE A 79 -15.69 11.28 9.66
N ASP A 80 -15.80 12.55 9.32
CA ASP A 80 -14.79 13.33 8.59
C ASP A 80 -13.54 13.64 9.39
N THR A 81 -13.74 14.08 10.63
CA THR A 81 -12.69 14.60 11.50
C THR A 81 -12.28 13.57 12.55
N ASP A 82 -13.21 12.75 13.02
CA ASP A 82 -12.86 11.76 14.03
C ASP A 82 -12.44 10.44 13.37
N CYS A 83 -13.31 9.86 12.52
CA CYS A 83 -13.03 8.53 11.97
C CYS A 83 -11.92 8.57 10.92
N LEU A 84 -12.02 9.49 9.95
CA LEU A 84 -11.05 9.51 8.86
C LEU A 84 -9.67 10.03 9.29
N ASP A 85 -9.59 10.88 10.30
CA ASP A 85 -8.30 11.32 10.82
C ASP A 85 -7.56 10.17 11.53
N LEU A 86 -8.27 9.29 12.26
CA LEU A 86 -7.65 8.09 12.83
C LEU A 86 -7.17 7.12 11.74
N LEU A 87 -7.99 6.89 10.69
CA LEU A 87 -7.59 6.06 9.56
C LEU A 87 -6.38 6.65 8.82
N GLU A 88 -6.32 7.98 8.70
CA GLU A 88 -5.16 8.67 8.11
C GLU A 88 -3.91 8.47 8.95
N GLN A 89 -3.99 8.66 10.27
CA GLN A 89 -2.86 8.47 11.18
C GLN A 89 -2.32 7.02 11.17
N LYS A 90 -3.23 6.04 11.05
CA LYS A 90 -2.86 4.62 11.11
C LYS A 90 -2.42 4.05 9.75
N TRP A 91 -3.07 4.47 8.67
CA TRP A 91 -2.94 3.78 7.38
C TRP A 91 -2.56 4.71 6.22
N HIS A 92 -2.42 6.02 6.45
CA HIS A 92 -2.16 7.04 5.40
C HIS A 92 -3.16 6.89 4.24
N ILE A 93 -4.45 6.80 4.58
CA ILE A 93 -5.50 6.41 3.63
C ILE A 93 -5.67 7.42 2.50
N SER A 94 -5.27 8.68 2.68
CA SER A 94 -5.32 9.71 1.66
C SER A 94 -4.32 9.51 0.53
N LYS A 95 -3.28 8.72 0.77
CA LYS A 95 -2.21 8.40 -0.19
C LYS A 95 -2.46 7.08 -0.95
N LYS A 96 -3.48 6.30 -0.55
CA LYS A 96 -3.75 4.99 -1.17
C LYS A 96 -4.25 5.15 -2.60
N GLU A 97 -3.58 4.46 -3.51
CA GLU A 97 -3.82 4.52 -4.94
C GLU A 97 -4.53 3.26 -5.44
N ILE A 98 -5.44 3.46 -6.36
CA ILE A 98 -6.11 2.40 -7.10
C ILE A 98 -6.07 2.71 -8.59
N THR A 99 -6.14 1.68 -9.41
CA THR A 99 -6.24 1.80 -10.86
C THR A 99 -7.64 1.39 -11.31
N VAL A 100 -8.24 2.18 -12.21
CA VAL A 100 -9.43 1.75 -12.95
C VAL A 100 -8.99 0.71 -13.97
N SER A 101 -9.39 -0.54 -13.78
CA SER A 101 -8.92 -1.70 -14.54
C SER A 101 -10.04 -2.45 -15.29
N ALA A 102 -11.27 -1.91 -15.28
CA ALA A 102 -12.39 -2.47 -16.02
C ALA A 102 -12.16 -2.36 -17.54
N ILE A 103 -12.33 -3.46 -18.26
CA ILE A 103 -12.05 -3.56 -19.70
C ILE A 103 -13.06 -2.80 -20.58
N ASN A 104 -14.23 -2.50 -20.05
CA ASN A 104 -15.30 -1.74 -20.73
C ASN A 104 -15.27 -0.23 -20.42
N LEU A 105 -14.24 0.25 -19.73
CA LEU A 105 -13.98 1.67 -19.49
C LEU A 105 -12.73 2.07 -20.26
N TYR A 106 -12.89 3.04 -21.19
CA TYR A 106 -11.83 3.44 -22.12
C TYR A 106 -11.03 4.65 -21.59
N LEU A 107 -10.55 4.52 -20.34
CA LEU A 107 -9.74 5.55 -19.69
C LEU A 107 -8.26 5.29 -20.00
N THR A 108 -7.64 6.19 -20.76
CA THR A 108 -6.24 6.09 -21.19
C THR A 108 -5.34 7.10 -20.47
N GLU A 109 -5.89 8.27 -20.12
CA GLU A 109 -5.15 9.28 -19.40
C GLU A 109 -4.91 8.86 -17.96
N GLU A 110 -3.67 8.97 -17.49
CA GLU A 110 -3.23 8.57 -16.15
C GLU A 110 -4.10 9.20 -15.05
N LYS A 111 -4.41 10.49 -15.17
CA LYS A 111 -5.25 11.22 -14.19
C LYS A 111 -6.67 10.67 -14.02
N HIS A 112 -7.18 9.92 -15.00
CA HIS A 112 -8.49 9.27 -14.95
C HIS A 112 -8.40 7.80 -14.58
N ARG A 113 -7.23 7.19 -14.79
CA ARG A 113 -6.94 5.78 -14.50
C ARG A 113 -6.39 5.56 -13.11
N LEU A 114 -5.42 6.39 -12.68
CA LEU A 114 -4.81 6.31 -11.35
C LEU A 114 -5.54 7.26 -10.41
N LEU A 115 -6.22 6.70 -9.43
CA LEU A 115 -7.06 7.46 -8.53
C LEU A 115 -6.48 7.46 -7.12
N LEU A 116 -6.50 8.63 -6.49
CA LEU A 116 -6.29 8.84 -5.06
C LEU A 116 -7.63 9.27 -4.43
N PRO A 117 -8.58 8.36 -4.21
CA PRO A 117 -9.97 8.70 -3.92
C PRO A 117 -10.15 9.45 -2.60
N ARG A 118 -9.19 9.31 -1.70
CA ARG A 118 -9.21 9.92 -0.36
C ARG A 118 -8.34 11.19 -0.27
N HIS A 119 -7.66 11.57 -1.36
CA HIS A 119 -6.84 12.78 -1.38
C HIS A 119 -7.67 14.04 -1.11
N LYS A 120 -7.18 14.91 -0.22
CA LYS A 120 -7.85 16.16 0.13
C LYS A 120 -7.76 17.15 -1.04
N ALA A 121 -8.89 17.68 -1.47
CA ALA A 121 -8.97 18.62 -2.59
C ALA A 121 -8.35 20.00 -2.27
N ASN A 122 -8.29 20.38 -0.98
CA ASN A 122 -7.73 21.65 -0.52
C ASN A 122 -6.86 21.45 0.72
N LYS A 123 -5.79 22.26 0.84
CA LYS A 123 -4.89 22.24 2.00
C LYS A 123 -5.50 22.82 3.27
N ARG A 124 -6.61 23.60 3.17
CA ARG A 124 -7.24 24.26 4.30
C ARG A 124 -8.51 23.53 4.75
N GLY A 125 -8.50 23.10 5.99
CA GLY A 125 -9.69 22.79 6.79
C GLY A 125 -10.49 21.58 6.33
N THR A 126 -11.78 21.70 6.46
CA THR A 126 -12.82 20.68 6.35
C THR A 126 -13.15 20.20 4.93
N SER A 127 -12.51 20.71 3.89
CA SER A 127 -12.81 20.29 2.52
C SER A 127 -12.25 18.90 2.25
N GLY A 128 -13.14 17.92 2.23
CA GLY A 128 -12.84 16.55 1.82
C GLY A 128 -12.39 16.46 0.37
N SER A 129 -12.30 15.24 -0.13
CA SER A 129 -12.05 14.94 -1.55
C SER A 129 -13.09 15.59 -2.47
N LYS A 130 -12.75 15.74 -3.77
CA LYS A 130 -13.67 16.35 -4.77
C LYS A 130 -15.05 15.68 -4.79
N TRP A 131 -15.10 14.34 -4.78
CA TRP A 131 -16.36 13.59 -4.79
C TRP A 131 -17.22 13.88 -3.55
N LYS A 132 -16.59 14.10 -2.38
CA LYS A 132 -17.31 14.46 -1.17
C LYS A 132 -17.92 15.86 -1.27
N GLN A 133 -17.21 16.82 -1.85
CA GLN A 133 -17.77 18.13 -2.14
C GLN A 133 -18.96 18.04 -3.11
N ALA A 134 -18.88 17.17 -4.12
CA ALA A 134 -19.99 16.89 -5.03
C ALA A 134 -21.19 16.29 -4.29
N TYR A 135 -20.95 15.29 -3.42
CA TYR A 135 -21.97 14.72 -2.54
C TYR A 135 -22.68 15.78 -1.68
N GLN A 136 -21.91 16.59 -0.96
CA GLN A 136 -22.49 17.62 -0.10
C GLN A 136 -23.33 18.63 -0.90
N ALA A 137 -22.83 19.06 -2.07
CA ALA A 137 -23.57 19.97 -2.91
C ALA A 137 -24.88 19.36 -3.44
N VAL A 138 -24.87 18.11 -3.90
CA VAL A 138 -26.06 17.40 -4.37
C VAL A 138 -27.06 17.12 -3.24
N LYS A 139 -26.54 16.80 -2.04
CA LYS A 139 -27.36 16.56 -0.85
C LYS A 139 -28.16 17.80 -0.41
N HIS A 140 -27.51 18.97 -0.43
CA HIS A 140 -28.12 20.21 0.07
C HIS A 140 -28.87 21.01 -0.99
N ASP A 141 -28.42 20.98 -2.25
CA ASP A 141 -29.03 21.71 -3.36
C ASP A 141 -28.89 20.93 -4.67
N ARG A 142 -29.64 19.85 -4.78
CA ARG A 142 -29.63 18.99 -5.97
C ARG A 142 -29.96 19.74 -7.25
N ARG A 143 -30.92 20.67 -7.18
CA ARG A 143 -31.40 21.41 -8.35
C ARG A 143 -30.27 22.18 -9.04
N ASN A 144 -29.48 22.91 -8.27
CA ASN A 144 -28.43 23.77 -8.80
C ASN A 144 -27.06 23.05 -8.90
N SER A 145 -26.91 21.93 -8.21
CA SER A 145 -25.62 21.22 -8.07
C SER A 145 -25.53 19.90 -8.80
N LEU A 146 -26.57 19.50 -9.55
CA LEU A 146 -26.61 18.20 -10.24
C LEU A 146 -25.40 18.00 -11.17
N LYS A 147 -24.93 19.06 -11.83
CA LYS A 147 -23.75 19.04 -12.71
C LYS A 147 -22.44 18.63 -12.01
N LYS A 148 -22.40 18.59 -10.68
CA LYS A 148 -21.26 18.09 -9.90
C LYS A 148 -21.28 16.57 -9.74
N ALA A 149 -22.42 15.92 -9.99
CA ALA A 149 -22.55 14.47 -9.95
C ALA A 149 -22.07 13.84 -11.26
N THR A 150 -20.77 13.89 -11.48
CA THR A 150 -20.09 13.39 -12.67
C THR A 150 -19.62 11.95 -12.54
N ILE A 151 -19.32 11.29 -13.66
CA ILE A 151 -18.69 9.96 -13.73
C ILE A 151 -17.37 9.99 -12.96
N GLU A 152 -16.53 11.02 -13.12
CA GLU A 152 -15.28 11.19 -12.38
C GLU A 152 -15.51 11.14 -10.86
N ASN A 153 -16.46 11.94 -10.37
CA ASN A 153 -16.75 11.96 -8.93
C ASN A 153 -17.35 10.64 -8.43
N LEU A 154 -18.13 9.94 -9.26
CA LEU A 154 -18.65 8.61 -8.91
C LEU A 154 -17.54 7.56 -8.84
N LEU A 155 -16.62 7.53 -9.80
CA LEU A 155 -15.45 6.63 -9.77
C LEU A 155 -14.61 6.86 -8.49
N HIS A 156 -14.36 8.10 -8.15
CA HIS A 156 -13.65 8.42 -6.91
C HIS A 156 -14.44 8.02 -5.64
N ALA A 157 -15.77 8.22 -5.60
CA ALA A 157 -16.58 7.78 -4.47
C ALA A 157 -16.58 6.25 -4.31
N MET A 158 -16.76 5.54 -5.42
CA MET A 158 -16.72 4.07 -5.43
C MET A 158 -15.32 3.54 -5.07
N GLY A 159 -14.26 4.20 -5.57
CA GLY A 159 -12.88 3.86 -5.22
C GLY A 159 -12.58 4.07 -3.73
N ALA A 160 -13.12 5.15 -3.13
CA ALA A 160 -13.02 5.37 -1.68
C ALA A 160 -13.72 4.26 -0.88
N LEU A 161 -14.91 3.84 -1.31
CA LEU A 161 -15.65 2.74 -0.70
C LEU A 161 -14.93 1.40 -0.89
N TYR A 162 -14.35 1.16 -2.07
CA TYR A 162 -13.55 -0.03 -2.36
C TYR A 162 -12.36 -0.14 -1.40
N ILE A 163 -11.54 0.92 -1.25
CA ILE A 163 -10.40 0.93 -0.34
C ILE A 163 -10.85 0.60 1.10
N LEU A 164 -11.89 1.25 1.61
CA LEU A 164 -12.39 0.97 2.96
C LEU A 164 -12.85 -0.48 3.13
N ASN A 165 -13.50 -1.05 2.11
CA ASN A 165 -13.90 -2.46 2.13
C ASN A 165 -12.70 -3.41 2.18
N LEU A 166 -11.61 -3.11 1.47
CA LEU A 166 -10.38 -3.91 1.55
C LEU A 166 -9.84 -3.91 2.99
N TYR A 167 -9.73 -2.73 3.61
CA TYR A 167 -9.28 -2.61 5.00
C TYR A 167 -10.23 -3.25 6.01
N TYR A 168 -11.53 -3.29 5.72
CA TYR A 168 -12.52 -3.96 6.57
C TYR A 168 -12.47 -5.49 6.46
N LYS A 169 -12.24 -6.01 5.25
CA LYS A 169 -12.03 -7.45 5.04
C LYS A 169 -10.76 -7.94 5.73
N ASP A 170 -9.72 -7.15 5.69
CA ASP A 170 -8.40 -7.44 6.29
C ASP A 170 -7.86 -8.83 5.88
N GLU A 171 -8.01 -9.16 4.61
CA GLU A 171 -7.64 -10.47 4.09
C GLU A 171 -6.12 -10.56 3.89
N ARG A 172 -5.55 -11.67 4.37
CA ARG A 172 -4.17 -12.08 4.09
C ARG A 172 -4.22 -13.22 3.09
N THR A 173 -3.57 -13.06 1.96
CA THR A 173 -3.59 -14.03 0.87
C THR A 173 -2.24 -14.73 0.78
N ASP A 174 -2.25 -16.06 0.90
CA ASP A 174 -1.09 -16.89 0.61
C ASP A 174 -0.92 -17.00 -0.92
N ILE A 175 0.15 -16.41 -1.44
CA ILE A 175 0.49 -16.46 -2.87
C ILE A 175 1.17 -17.77 -3.22
N GLY A 176 1.68 -18.49 -2.21
CA GLY A 176 2.39 -19.75 -2.40
C GLY A 176 3.87 -19.55 -2.74
N ARG A 177 4.46 -20.58 -3.34
CA ARG A 177 5.86 -20.57 -3.80
C ARG A 177 5.91 -19.92 -5.16
N VAL A 178 6.47 -18.73 -5.22
CA VAL A 178 6.59 -17.98 -6.47
C VAL A 178 8.06 -17.90 -6.86
N TYR A 179 8.35 -18.42 -8.04
CA TYR A 179 9.65 -18.27 -8.67
C TYR A 179 9.69 -16.94 -9.41
N LEU A 180 10.16 -15.87 -8.76
CA LEU A 180 10.43 -14.55 -9.36
C LEU A 180 9.22 -13.73 -9.87
N SER A 181 7.98 -14.10 -9.59
CA SER A 181 6.84 -13.28 -10.05
C SER A 181 5.65 -13.34 -9.11
N ASP A 182 5.04 -12.20 -8.91
CA ASP A 182 3.82 -11.94 -8.14
C ASP A 182 2.53 -12.24 -8.94
N HIS A 183 2.64 -12.92 -10.08
CA HIS A 183 1.55 -13.14 -11.04
C HIS A 183 0.35 -13.91 -10.48
N ASN A 184 0.44 -14.45 -9.27
CA ASN A 184 -0.63 -15.21 -8.65
C ASN A 184 -1.50 -14.40 -7.68
N PHE A 185 -1.19 -13.11 -7.48
CA PHE A 185 -2.02 -12.26 -6.64
C PHE A 185 -2.99 -11.44 -7.49
N ASP A 186 -4.30 -11.69 -7.32
CA ASP A 186 -5.35 -10.87 -7.93
C ASP A 186 -5.54 -9.59 -7.11
N ASN A 187 -4.86 -8.53 -7.50
CA ASN A 187 -4.95 -7.22 -6.85
C ASN A 187 -6.28 -6.49 -7.04
N ARG A 188 -7.21 -7.05 -7.82
CA ARG A 188 -8.60 -6.58 -7.87
C ARG A 188 -9.37 -6.94 -6.61
N ALA A 189 -8.93 -7.96 -5.87
CA ALA A 189 -9.58 -8.46 -4.65
C ALA A 189 -11.10 -8.65 -4.79
N GLY A 190 -11.53 -9.10 -5.98
CA GLY A 190 -12.92 -9.33 -6.34
C GLY A 190 -13.70 -8.13 -6.89
N SER A 191 -13.08 -6.96 -7.11
CA SER A 191 -13.67 -5.85 -7.86
C SER A 191 -13.60 -6.10 -9.38
N GLU A 192 -14.58 -5.61 -10.10
CA GLU A 192 -14.61 -5.62 -11.57
C GLU A 192 -14.14 -4.27 -12.16
N ILE A 193 -14.14 -3.21 -11.33
CA ILE A 193 -13.78 -1.85 -11.76
C ILE A 193 -12.34 -1.51 -11.38
N PHE A 194 -11.91 -1.87 -10.15
CA PHE A 194 -10.66 -1.40 -9.58
C PHE A 194 -9.65 -2.50 -9.34
N SER A 195 -8.38 -2.13 -9.41
CA SER A 195 -7.27 -2.89 -8.86
C SER A 195 -6.49 -2.03 -7.86
N ALA A 196 -6.04 -2.66 -6.78
CA ALA A 196 -5.28 -2.03 -5.72
C ALA A 196 -3.81 -1.90 -6.11
N HIS A 197 -3.17 -0.78 -5.78
CA HIS A 197 -1.73 -0.63 -5.91
C HIS A 197 -1.00 -1.55 -4.93
N CYS A 198 0.01 -2.28 -5.43
CA CYS A 198 0.79 -3.25 -4.64
C CYS A 198 2.26 -2.83 -4.60
N CYS A 199 2.90 -2.99 -3.44
CA CYS A 199 4.33 -2.78 -3.26
C CYS A 199 5.00 -4.11 -2.88
N HIS A 200 6.18 -4.37 -3.45
CA HIS A 200 7.00 -5.53 -3.11
C HIS A 200 7.97 -5.19 -2.00
N ALA A 201 7.81 -5.83 -0.83
CA ALA A 201 8.64 -5.61 0.35
C ALA A 201 9.87 -6.54 0.45
N THR A 202 10.10 -7.38 -0.55
CA THR A 202 11.25 -8.30 -0.55
C THR A 202 12.60 -7.56 -0.50
N CYS A 203 12.68 -6.39 -1.13
CA CYS A 203 13.87 -5.54 -1.11
C CYS A 203 13.99 -4.70 0.18
N ILE A 204 12.88 -4.34 0.82
CA ILE A 204 12.87 -3.50 2.02
C ILE A 204 13.55 -4.22 3.20
N ALA A 205 13.28 -5.50 3.36
CA ALA A 205 13.86 -6.29 4.44
C ALA A 205 15.38 -6.47 4.31
N MET A 206 15.88 -6.55 3.09
CA MET A 206 17.33 -6.59 2.84
C MET A 206 17.99 -5.23 3.03
N ALA A 207 17.29 -4.14 2.76
CA ALA A 207 17.82 -2.78 2.88
C ALA A 207 18.09 -2.34 4.32
N TYR A 208 17.39 -2.89 5.31
CA TYR A 208 17.65 -2.58 6.73
C TYR A 208 18.96 -3.17 7.27
N HIS A 209 19.58 -4.11 6.55
CA HIS A 209 20.85 -4.76 6.94
C HIS A 209 22.01 -4.49 5.98
N MET A 210 21.74 -3.85 4.84
CA MET A 210 22.78 -3.42 3.90
C MET A 210 22.92 -1.90 4.01
N ASP A 211 24.16 -1.46 3.97
CA ASP A 211 24.56 -0.03 3.98
C ASP A 211 23.58 0.85 3.19
N ASP A 212 23.24 2.03 3.72
CA ASP A 212 22.28 3.01 3.18
C ASP A 212 22.40 3.31 1.67
N SER A 213 23.53 2.94 1.08
CA SER A 213 23.80 3.12 -0.36
C SER A 213 22.98 2.23 -1.29
N CYS A 214 22.31 1.18 -0.78
CA CYS A 214 21.54 0.22 -1.58
C CYS A 214 20.03 0.45 -1.56
N ILE A 215 19.54 1.45 -0.83
CA ILE A 215 18.12 1.79 -0.78
C ILE A 215 17.79 2.72 -1.95
N SER A 216 17.08 2.20 -2.92
CA SER A 216 16.51 3.05 -3.97
C SER A 216 15.48 4.01 -3.36
N PRO A 217 15.62 5.35 -3.50
CA PRO A 217 14.73 6.35 -2.94
C PRO A 217 13.23 6.21 -3.28
N PRO A 218 12.83 5.52 -4.38
CA PRO A 218 11.42 5.40 -4.75
C PRO A 218 10.58 4.56 -3.81
N LEU A 219 11.18 3.75 -2.92
CA LEU A 219 10.44 2.80 -2.10
C LEU A 219 9.50 3.46 -1.09
N GLY A 220 9.85 4.65 -0.60
CA GLY A 220 9.03 5.40 0.35
C GLY A 220 7.68 5.79 -0.23
N ASP A 221 7.65 6.39 -1.40
CA ASP A 221 6.42 6.80 -2.09
C ASP A 221 5.61 5.61 -2.58
N GLU A 222 6.27 4.57 -3.09
CA GLU A 222 5.63 3.33 -3.53
C GLU A 222 4.91 2.64 -2.36
N LEU A 223 5.58 2.51 -1.21
CA LEU A 223 5.00 1.95 0.00
C LEU A 223 3.81 2.80 0.48
N GLU A 224 3.93 4.12 0.49
CA GLU A 224 2.86 5.02 0.93
C GLU A 224 1.59 4.88 0.07
N ARG A 225 1.75 4.75 -1.24
CA ARG A 225 0.64 4.58 -2.19
C ARG A 225 0.03 3.18 -2.18
N SER A 226 0.79 2.16 -1.75
CA SER A 226 0.34 0.78 -1.81
C SER A 226 -0.79 0.48 -0.82
N ILE A 227 -1.74 -0.33 -1.28
CA ILE A 227 -2.81 -0.92 -0.47
C ILE A 227 -2.40 -2.30 0.02
N TYR A 228 -1.74 -3.08 -0.84
CA TYR A 228 -1.19 -4.37 -0.48
C TYR A 228 0.33 -4.34 -0.50
N ILE A 229 0.90 -5.07 0.45
CA ILE A 229 2.33 -5.38 0.49
C ILE A 229 2.47 -6.86 0.16
N ILE A 230 3.29 -7.15 -0.86
CA ILE A 230 3.67 -8.50 -1.25
C ILE A 230 5.04 -8.77 -0.63
N LYS A 231 5.11 -9.71 0.29
CA LYS A 231 6.33 -10.03 1.04
C LYS A 231 6.52 -11.55 1.19
N TYR A 232 7.69 -11.97 1.62
CA TYR A 232 7.87 -13.33 2.11
C TYR A 232 6.99 -13.57 3.34
N ASP A 233 6.40 -14.77 3.47
CA ASP A 233 5.78 -15.13 4.74
C ASP A 233 6.82 -15.14 5.87
N ASP A 234 6.38 -14.96 7.12
CA ASP A 234 7.27 -14.75 8.25
C ASP A 234 8.22 -15.94 8.50
N LYS A 235 7.81 -17.16 8.15
CA LYS A 235 8.65 -18.35 8.29
C LYS A 235 9.74 -18.39 7.23
N SER A 236 9.37 -18.27 5.96
CA SER A 236 10.31 -18.24 4.84
C SER A 236 11.31 -17.09 4.98
N PHE A 237 10.86 -15.94 5.47
CA PHE A 237 11.71 -14.80 5.71
C PHE A 237 12.77 -15.09 6.79
N ARG A 238 12.37 -15.66 7.93
CA ARG A 238 13.33 -16.02 9.00
C ARG A 238 14.37 -17.03 8.55
N GLU A 239 13.96 -18.04 7.76
CA GLU A 239 14.88 -19.02 7.20
C GLU A 239 15.85 -18.34 6.21
N MET A 240 15.35 -17.51 5.31
CA MET A 240 16.18 -16.75 4.36
C MET A 240 17.16 -15.83 5.09
N HIS A 241 16.69 -15.07 6.08
CA HIS A 241 17.53 -14.17 6.88
C HIS A 241 18.62 -14.94 7.64
N LYS A 242 18.26 -16.06 8.26
CA LYS A 242 19.24 -16.93 8.94
C LYS A 242 20.33 -17.40 7.99
N ASN A 243 19.95 -17.86 6.80
CA ASN A 243 20.90 -18.34 5.79
C ASN A 243 21.79 -17.21 5.27
N PHE A 244 21.22 -16.01 5.09
CA PHE A 244 21.97 -14.81 4.72
C PHE A 244 23.00 -14.42 5.78
N CYS A 245 22.61 -14.41 7.08
CA CYS A 245 23.53 -14.14 8.17
C CYS A 245 24.66 -15.16 8.26
N LEU A 246 24.36 -16.43 7.99
CA LEU A 246 25.38 -17.49 7.95
C LEU A 246 26.37 -17.29 6.81
N ASP A 247 25.87 -17.00 5.60
CA ASP A 247 26.74 -16.71 4.44
C ASP A 247 27.60 -15.46 4.67
N PHE A 248 27.03 -14.44 5.34
CA PHE A 248 27.77 -13.23 5.71
C PHE A 248 28.91 -13.54 6.71
N GLN A 249 28.63 -14.31 7.77
CA GLN A 249 29.65 -14.73 8.73
C GLN A 249 30.78 -15.51 8.06
N ILE A 250 30.45 -16.44 7.15
CA ILE A 250 31.45 -17.20 6.41
C ILE A 250 32.27 -16.28 5.51
N THR A 251 31.62 -15.31 4.86
CA THR A 251 32.29 -14.30 4.03
C THR A 251 33.27 -13.48 4.84
N GLU A 252 32.85 -12.96 6.01
CA GLU A 252 33.74 -12.22 6.91
C GLU A 252 34.94 -13.07 7.38
N GLN A 253 34.70 -14.32 7.77
CA GLN A 253 35.79 -15.23 8.16
C GLN A 253 36.79 -15.46 7.02
N ARG A 254 36.31 -15.69 5.80
CA ARG A 254 37.17 -15.86 4.62
C ARG A 254 37.96 -14.59 4.29
N PHE A 255 37.30 -13.44 4.38
CA PHE A 255 37.89 -12.14 4.15
C PHE A 255 39.02 -11.84 5.15
N ASN A 256 38.74 -11.99 6.44
CA ASN A 256 39.71 -11.72 7.51
C ASN A 256 40.90 -12.69 7.52
N ASN A 257 40.69 -13.92 7.04
CA ASN A 257 41.75 -14.94 6.97
C ASN A 257 42.49 -14.96 5.63
N SER A 258 42.18 -14.08 4.68
CA SER A 258 42.83 -14.06 3.37
C SER A 258 44.17 -13.32 3.41
N PRO A 259 45.29 -14.01 3.14
CA PRO A 259 46.62 -13.37 3.07
C PRO A 259 46.70 -12.31 1.96
N GLU A 260 45.96 -12.53 0.86
CA GLU A 260 45.92 -11.62 -0.30
C GLU A 260 45.28 -10.28 0.09
N ILE A 261 44.19 -10.33 0.84
CA ILE A 261 43.48 -9.14 1.32
C ILE A 261 44.32 -8.43 2.37
N ALA A 262 44.92 -9.15 3.32
CA ALA A 262 45.78 -8.58 4.35
C ALA A 262 46.96 -7.82 3.73
N LYS A 263 47.61 -8.42 2.72
CA LYS A 263 48.69 -7.76 1.95
C LYS A 263 48.18 -6.53 1.24
N PHE A 264 47.07 -6.63 0.49
CA PHE A 264 46.50 -5.50 -0.24
C PHE A 264 46.17 -4.32 0.67
N LEU A 265 45.48 -4.55 1.81
CA LEU A 265 45.13 -3.48 2.77
C LEU A 265 46.36 -2.86 3.45
N SER A 266 47.46 -3.59 3.57
CA SER A 266 48.72 -3.02 4.07
C SER A 266 49.39 -2.08 3.08
N GLU A 267 49.25 -2.35 1.78
CA GLU A 267 49.78 -1.56 0.68
C GLU A 267 48.83 -0.41 0.27
N HIS A 268 47.51 -0.56 0.53
CA HIS A 268 46.44 0.37 0.14
C HIS A 268 45.53 0.72 1.34
N PRO A 269 46.01 1.51 2.32
CA PRO A 269 45.26 1.84 3.51
C PRO A 269 43.96 2.64 3.25
N GLU A 270 43.85 3.27 2.09
CA GLU A 270 42.66 4.00 1.63
C GLU A 270 41.42 3.13 1.38
N TYR A 271 41.63 1.81 1.31
CA TYR A 271 40.54 0.84 1.13
C TYR A 271 39.97 0.32 2.44
N LYS A 272 40.50 0.70 3.63
CA LYS A 272 40.05 0.14 4.92
C LYS A 272 38.56 0.34 5.21
N ASP A 273 38.00 1.45 4.73
CA ASP A 273 36.59 1.78 4.94
C ASP A 273 35.69 1.41 3.74
N LYS A 274 36.21 0.66 2.79
CA LYS A 274 35.47 0.19 1.64
C LYS A 274 34.76 -1.14 1.94
N SER A 275 33.72 -1.43 1.15
CA SER A 275 33.00 -2.72 1.26
C SER A 275 33.89 -3.92 0.91
N ILE A 276 33.55 -5.09 1.47
CA ILE A 276 34.24 -6.36 1.15
C ILE A 276 34.33 -6.57 -0.36
N ASN A 277 33.26 -6.27 -1.09
CA ASN A 277 33.22 -6.44 -2.55
C ASN A 277 34.22 -5.52 -3.26
N GLU A 278 34.28 -4.23 -2.90
CA GLU A 278 35.23 -3.29 -3.48
C GLU A 278 36.67 -3.69 -3.20
N ILE A 279 36.95 -4.13 -1.96
CA ILE A 279 38.29 -4.59 -1.57
C ILE A 279 38.69 -5.83 -2.36
N CYS A 280 37.82 -6.83 -2.43
CA CYS A 280 38.08 -8.07 -3.18
C CYS A 280 38.33 -7.80 -4.66
N LEU A 281 37.50 -6.96 -5.30
CA LEU A 281 37.64 -6.59 -6.70
C LEU A 281 38.98 -5.87 -6.96
N ALA A 282 39.37 -4.94 -6.08
CA ALA A 282 40.62 -4.20 -6.21
C ALA A 282 41.86 -5.09 -5.96
N ALA A 283 41.77 -6.00 -4.98
CA ALA A 283 42.89 -6.87 -4.58
C ALA A 283 43.16 -8.04 -5.54
N GLY A 284 42.12 -8.60 -6.17
CA GLY A 284 42.26 -9.80 -6.98
C GLY A 284 41.14 -10.06 -7.99
N GLY A 285 40.29 -9.03 -8.26
CA GLY A 285 39.23 -9.10 -9.24
C GLY A 285 38.14 -10.11 -8.89
N ASP A 286 37.35 -10.47 -9.90
CA ASP A 286 36.20 -11.38 -9.75
C ASP A 286 36.60 -12.76 -9.17
N SER A 287 37.81 -13.24 -9.47
CA SER A 287 38.30 -14.53 -8.95
C SER A 287 38.44 -14.53 -7.44
N LEU A 288 38.98 -13.44 -6.85
CA LEU A 288 39.09 -13.30 -5.40
C LEU A 288 37.71 -13.10 -4.78
N LEU A 289 36.89 -12.24 -5.38
CA LEU A 289 35.52 -12.01 -4.90
C LEU A 289 34.73 -13.31 -4.79
N MET A 290 34.74 -14.16 -5.84
CA MET A 290 34.03 -15.45 -5.85
C MET A 290 34.58 -16.47 -4.82
N ARG A 291 35.84 -16.36 -4.42
CA ARG A 291 36.42 -17.21 -3.35
C ARG A 291 36.03 -16.73 -1.95
N ILE A 292 35.92 -15.43 -1.76
CA ILE A 292 35.63 -14.82 -0.47
C ILE A 292 34.14 -14.86 -0.18
N VAL A 293 33.30 -14.37 -1.11
CA VAL A 293 31.85 -14.27 -0.91
C VAL A 293 31.22 -15.67 -0.85
N CYS A 294 30.48 -15.92 0.22
CA CYS A 294 29.66 -17.11 0.37
C CYS A 294 28.21 -16.79 0.06
N MET A 295 27.62 -17.57 -0.84
CA MET A 295 26.19 -17.50 -1.18
C MET A 295 25.53 -18.90 -1.12
N GLN A 296 26.20 -19.85 -0.45
CA GLN A 296 25.87 -21.27 -0.52
C GLN A 296 24.55 -21.60 0.19
N HIS A 297 24.24 -20.90 1.27
CA HIS A 297 23.06 -21.11 2.09
C HIS A 297 21.88 -20.26 1.61
N SER A 298 22.13 -19.00 1.26
CA SER A 298 21.09 -18.08 0.78
C SER A 298 20.56 -18.42 -0.63
N MET A 299 21.38 -19.07 -1.48
CA MET A 299 20.95 -19.53 -2.80
C MET A 299 20.36 -20.94 -2.82
N GLY A 300 20.49 -21.70 -1.72
CA GLY A 300 20.13 -23.12 -1.65
C GLY A 300 18.63 -23.42 -1.60
N GLU A 301 17.81 -22.52 -1.06
CA GLU A 301 16.38 -22.75 -0.95
C GLU A 301 15.55 -21.76 -1.77
N ARG A 302 15.21 -22.21 -2.96
CA ARG A 302 14.33 -21.49 -3.89
C ARG A 302 12.83 -21.71 -3.60
N SER A 303 12.45 -22.05 -2.38
CA SER A 303 11.08 -22.41 -2.00
C SER A 303 10.45 -21.45 -1.02
N THR A 304 10.82 -20.18 -1.08
CA THR A 304 10.20 -19.15 -0.25
C THR A 304 8.73 -18.95 -0.64
N ARG A 305 7.84 -18.97 0.37
CA ARG A 305 6.45 -18.63 0.19
C ARG A 305 6.27 -17.12 0.33
N MET A 306 5.40 -16.60 -0.50
CA MET A 306 5.01 -15.19 -0.46
C MET A 306 3.56 -15.04 -0.04
N GLU A 307 3.24 -13.89 0.50
CA GLU A 307 1.90 -13.50 0.90
C GLU A 307 1.63 -12.05 0.53
N ALA A 308 0.36 -11.72 0.32
CA ALA A 308 -0.13 -10.37 0.21
C ALA A 308 -0.94 -10.01 1.46
N LEU A 309 -0.65 -8.87 2.06
CA LEU A 309 -1.36 -8.34 3.21
C LEU A 309 -1.57 -6.83 3.05
N LEU A 310 -2.55 -6.29 3.77
CA LEU A 310 -2.85 -4.87 3.74
C LEU A 310 -1.71 -4.04 4.35
N ASN A 311 -1.37 -2.95 3.68
CA ASN A 311 -0.42 -1.97 4.17
C ASN A 311 -1.04 -1.11 5.28
N LYS A 312 -0.81 -1.52 6.51
CA LYS A 312 -1.25 -0.82 7.73
C LYS A 312 -0.18 0.05 8.36
N HIS A 313 0.96 0.24 7.67
CA HIS A 313 2.15 0.96 8.18
C HIS A 313 2.70 0.42 9.52
N SER A 314 2.22 -0.72 9.98
CA SER A 314 2.71 -1.40 11.18
C SER A 314 3.71 -2.48 10.76
N GLY A 315 4.96 -2.31 11.16
CA GLY A 315 6.07 -3.26 11.06
C GLY A 315 5.92 -4.43 10.09
N ILE A 316 6.38 -4.26 8.85
CA ILE A 316 6.29 -5.31 7.82
C ILE A 316 7.07 -6.55 8.28
N TYR A 317 8.22 -6.32 8.93
CA TYR A 317 9.07 -7.30 9.59
C TYR A 317 9.50 -6.74 10.95
N PRO A 318 8.64 -6.86 11.99
CA PRO A 318 8.86 -6.22 13.31
C PRO A 318 10.18 -6.60 13.96
N GLU A 319 10.64 -7.83 13.79
CA GLU A 319 11.89 -8.33 14.34
C GLU A 319 13.16 -7.72 13.72
N LEU A 320 13.03 -7.04 12.59
CA LEU A 320 14.13 -6.40 11.88
C LEU A 320 14.14 -4.88 12.02
N LEU A 321 13.09 -4.31 12.57
CA LEU A 321 13.08 -2.88 12.86
C LEU A 321 14.07 -2.61 13.98
N PRO A 322 14.95 -1.59 13.87
CA PRO A 322 15.77 -1.19 15.00
C PRO A 322 14.85 -0.88 16.19
N PRO A 323 15.24 -1.22 17.43
CA PRO A 323 14.45 -0.91 18.59
C PRO A 323 14.17 0.60 18.56
N THR A 324 12.88 0.95 18.50
CA THR A 324 12.47 2.36 18.62
C THR A 324 13.07 2.87 19.90
N THR A 325 14.03 3.79 19.79
CA THR A 325 14.50 4.56 20.94
C THR A 325 13.30 5.27 21.51
N GLN A 326 12.66 4.67 22.51
CA GLN A 326 11.69 5.36 23.32
C GLN A 326 12.46 6.52 23.92
N GLY A 327 12.18 7.72 23.43
CA GLY A 327 12.72 8.94 23.96
C GLY A 327 12.41 9.03 25.43
N SER A 328 13.47 9.07 26.20
CA SER A 328 13.47 9.45 27.61
C SER A 328 13.04 10.89 27.78
#